data_5dd98ccb2f02bdbafedd4c2eacd22d88
#
_entry.id   5dd98ccb2f02bdbafedd4c2eacd22d88
#
_cell.length_a   1.000
_cell.length_b   1.000
_cell.length_c   1.000
_cell.angle_alpha   90.00
_cell.angle_beta   90.00
_cell.angle_gamma   90.00
#
_symmetry.space_group_name_H-M   'P 1'
#
loop_
_entity.id
_entity.type
_entity.pdbx_description
1 polymer ?
#
loop_
_entity_poly.entity_id
_entity_poly.type
_entity_poly.pdbx_seq_one_letter_code
_entity_poly.pdbx_strand_id
1 'polypeptide(L)'
;RMAGHARRTGIEVEVATFESWDPAGRTFDAVIAAQAWHWVDPVAGAAKAARVLRPGGLLAIFAHVFDLPPAVGEAFTSAYRRVVPDAPVTLPPPGQAMDIAARLFDRFAEGIRRAGAFGEPQRWRFDREQTHTRDELLDLLPTTGLLTRLPADRLAQVLAEVGAAIDTLGGAVTMPYRTVALVAKR
;
A
#
# COMPACT_ATOMS: atom_id res chain seq x y z
N ARG A 1 -13.20 10.15 -8.40
CA ARG A 1 -14.07 9.89 -7.22
C ARG A 1 -13.34 10.22 -5.92
N MET A 2 -12.13 9.71 -5.66
CA MET A 2 -11.33 9.96 -4.44
C MET A 2 -11.05 11.45 -4.20
N ALA A 3 -10.57 12.18 -5.21
CA ALA A 3 -10.31 13.61 -5.11
C ALA A 3 -11.57 14.43 -4.73
N GLY A 4 -12.73 14.08 -5.31
CA GLY A 4 -14.00 14.72 -4.95
C GLY A 4 -14.42 14.44 -3.50
N HIS A 5 -14.13 13.24 -2.98
CA HIS A 5 -14.37 12.92 -1.57
C HIS A 5 -13.45 13.74 -0.65
N ALA A 6 -12.16 13.75 -0.91
CA ALA A 6 -11.19 14.48 -0.10
C ALA A 6 -11.47 16.00 -0.07
N ARG A 7 -11.89 16.60 -1.19
CA ARG A 7 -12.29 18.02 -1.21
C ARG A 7 -13.48 18.31 -0.31
N ARG A 8 -14.45 17.39 -0.19
CA ARG A 8 -15.59 17.55 0.73
C ARG A 8 -15.20 17.53 2.22
N THR A 9 -14.05 16.97 2.54
CA THR A 9 -13.51 16.97 3.91
C THR A 9 -12.56 18.16 4.17
N GLY A 10 -12.51 19.14 3.27
CA GLY A 10 -11.68 20.34 3.41
C GLY A 10 -10.23 20.17 3.00
N ILE A 11 -9.86 19.03 2.39
CA ILE A 11 -8.50 18.79 1.91
C ILE A 11 -8.35 19.37 0.51
N GLU A 12 -7.34 20.21 0.30
CA GLU A 12 -6.95 20.67 -1.04
C GLU A 12 -6.39 19.49 -1.85
N VAL A 13 -6.93 19.29 -3.05
CA VAL A 13 -6.52 18.19 -3.91
C VAL A 13 -6.27 18.66 -5.33
N GLU A 14 -5.07 18.43 -5.82
CA GLU A 14 -4.70 18.53 -7.22
C GLU A 14 -4.62 17.13 -7.84
N VAL A 15 -5.13 16.95 -9.05
CA VAL A 15 -5.14 15.64 -9.73
C VAL A 15 -4.06 15.65 -10.81
N ALA A 16 -2.96 14.98 -10.54
CA ALA A 16 -1.83 14.82 -11.45
C ALA A 16 -1.03 13.56 -11.08
N THR A 17 -0.13 13.10 -11.96
CA THR A 17 0.95 12.22 -11.53
C THR A 17 1.97 13.04 -10.78
N PHE A 18 2.59 12.48 -9.75
CA PHE A 18 3.54 13.23 -8.91
C PHE A 18 4.71 13.80 -9.73
N GLU A 19 5.19 13.04 -10.69
CA GLU A 19 6.31 13.42 -11.56
C GLU A 19 5.99 14.65 -12.43
N SER A 20 4.77 14.73 -12.94
CA SER A 20 4.32 15.81 -13.85
C SER A 20 3.62 16.96 -13.16
N TRP A 21 3.27 16.81 -11.88
CA TRP A 21 2.59 17.85 -11.11
C TRP A 21 3.40 19.15 -11.06
N ASP A 22 2.73 20.28 -11.33
CA ASP A 22 3.34 21.61 -11.21
C ASP A 22 3.14 22.18 -9.78
N PRO A 23 4.20 22.37 -9.01
CA PRO A 23 4.12 22.98 -7.70
C PRO A 23 3.78 24.47 -7.72
N ALA A 24 3.75 25.12 -8.87
CA ALA A 24 3.49 26.55 -9.03
C ALA A 24 4.37 27.43 -8.10
N GLY A 25 5.66 27.11 -8.02
CA GLY A 25 6.63 27.82 -7.16
C GLY A 25 6.55 27.51 -5.67
N ARG A 26 5.61 26.67 -5.22
CA ARG A 26 5.50 26.25 -3.82
C ARG A 26 6.66 25.37 -3.40
N THR A 27 7.07 25.52 -2.15
CA THR A 27 8.05 24.65 -1.50
C THR A 27 7.47 24.10 -0.20
N PHE A 28 7.93 22.93 0.23
CA PHE A 28 7.35 22.18 1.33
C PHE A 28 8.42 21.75 2.34
N ASP A 29 7.99 21.57 3.57
CA ASP A 29 8.84 21.03 4.64
C ASP A 29 8.90 19.51 4.58
N ALA A 30 7.84 18.87 4.03
CA ALA A 30 7.81 17.43 3.85
C ALA A 30 7.03 17.03 2.58
N VAL A 31 7.47 15.94 1.95
CA VAL A 31 6.71 15.16 0.97
C VAL A 31 6.42 13.81 1.59
N ILE A 32 5.14 13.49 1.74
CA ILE A 32 4.67 12.28 2.40
C ILE A 32 3.89 11.43 1.41
N ALA A 33 4.25 10.15 1.29
CA ALA A 33 3.54 9.18 0.47
C ALA A 33 3.16 7.94 1.31
N ALA A 34 1.87 7.86 1.67
CA ALA A 34 1.30 6.73 2.39
C ALA A 34 0.58 5.80 1.41
N GLN A 35 1.01 4.55 1.28
CA GLN A 35 0.45 3.53 0.37
C GLN A 35 0.36 3.99 -1.10
N ALA A 36 1.26 4.87 -1.56
CA ALA A 36 1.17 5.49 -2.88
C ALA A 36 2.46 5.44 -3.70
N TRP A 37 3.64 5.32 -3.07
CA TRP A 37 4.92 5.46 -3.77
C TRP A 37 5.21 4.35 -4.80
N HIS A 38 4.55 3.22 -4.70
CA HIS A 38 4.66 2.14 -5.69
C HIS A 38 4.07 2.48 -7.07
N TRP A 39 3.34 3.59 -7.17
CA TRP A 39 2.85 4.16 -8.45
C TRP A 39 3.81 5.19 -9.05
N VAL A 40 4.83 5.59 -8.31
CA VAL A 40 5.78 6.64 -8.68
C VAL A 40 7.09 5.98 -9.14
N ASP A 41 7.71 6.52 -10.21
CA ASP A 41 9.07 6.10 -10.56
C ASP A 41 10.03 6.48 -9.42
N PRO A 42 10.77 5.55 -8.84
CA PRO A 42 11.54 5.81 -7.61
C PRO A 42 12.62 6.89 -7.78
N VAL A 43 13.23 7.01 -8.96
CA VAL A 43 14.29 8.00 -9.22
C VAL A 43 13.68 9.35 -9.59
N ALA A 44 12.76 9.36 -10.55
CA ALA A 44 12.11 10.59 -11.00
C ALA A 44 11.27 11.23 -9.88
N GLY A 45 10.57 10.40 -9.09
CA GLY A 45 9.80 10.84 -7.93
C GLY A 45 10.70 11.43 -6.84
N ALA A 46 11.83 10.78 -6.51
CA ALA A 46 12.78 11.33 -5.54
C ALA A 46 13.39 12.65 -6.06
N ALA A 47 13.75 12.72 -7.32
CA ALA A 47 14.24 13.96 -7.93
C ALA A 47 13.18 15.07 -7.91
N LYS A 48 11.90 14.73 -8.14
CA LYS A 48 10.79 15.67 -8.02
C LYS A 48 10.59 16.13 -6.57
N ALA A 49 10.60 15.21 -5.61
CA ALA A 49 10.49 15.52 -4.20
C ALA A 49 11.60 16.49 -3.76
N ALA A 50 12.84 16.24 -4.19
CA ALA A 50 13.96 17.15 -3.91
C ALA A 50 13.74 18.57 -4.46
N ARG A 51 13.15 18.72 -5.64
CA ARG A 51 12.88 20.05 -6.21
C ARG A 51 11.84 20.86 -5.42
N VAL A 52 10.86 20.19 -4.83
CA VAL A 52 9.76 20.87 -4.11
C VAL A 52 9.99 20.96 -2.60
N LEU A 53 10.94 20.23 -2.05
CA LEU A 53 11.31 20.34 -0.64
C LEU A 53 12.22 21.55 -0.41
N ARG A 54 12.11 22.18 0.75
CA ARG A 54 13.09 23.14 1.25
C ARG A 54 14.39 22.44 1.64
N PRO A 55 15.55 23.13 1.72
CA PRO A 55 16.74 22.56 2.33
C PRO A 55 16.44 22.05 3.74
N GLY A 56 16.82 20.81 4.03
CA GLY A 56 16.49 20.14 5.29
C GLY A 56 15.09 19.51 5.38
N GLY A 57 14.27 19.66 4.36
CA GLY A 57 12.95 19.03 4.26
C GLY A 57 13.02 17.51 4.14
N LEU A 58 11.92 16.83 4.40
CA LEU A 58 11.86 15.36 4.52
C LEU A 58 11.04 14.74 3.38
N LEU A 59 11.58 13.70 2.77
CA LEU A 59 10.79 12.72 2.01
C LEU A 59 10.49 11.54 2.93
N ALA A 60 9.19 11.24 3.13
CA ALA A 60 8.73 10.15 3.98
C ALA A 60 7.75 9.24 3.23
N ILE A 61 8.11 7.98 3.06
CA ILE A 61 7.35 6.97 2.33
C ILE A 61 6.89 5.91 3.33
N PHE A 62 5.59 5.63 3.39
CA PHE A 62 5.02 4.66 4.32
C PHE A 62 4.27 3.57 3.58
N ALA A 63 4.39 2.34 4.05
CA ALA A 63 3.47 1.27 3.72
C ALA A 63 3.03 0.52 4.97
N HIS A 64 1.77 0.16 5.00
CA HIS A 64 1.18 -0.72 5.97
C HIS A 64 0.85 -2.04 5.30
N VAL A 65 1.48 -3.11 5.74
CA VAL A 65 1.43 -4.43 5.13
C VAL A 65 0.92 -5.43 6.15
N PHE A 66 0.16 -6.39 5.70
CA PHE A 66 -0.28 -7.52 6.51
C PHE A 66 -0.19 -8.82 5.73
N ASP A 67 -0.10 -9.93 6.43
CA ASP A 67 -0.25 -11.26 5.89
C ASP A 67 -1.51 -11.90 6.44
N LEU A 68 -2.26 -12.55 5.55
CA LEU A 68 -3.39 -13.39 5.96
C LEU A 68 -2.84 -14.71 6.57
N PRO A 69 -3.51 -15.27 7.58
CA PRO A 69 -3.20 -16.61 8.03
C PRO A 69 -3.21 -17.59 6.86
N PRO A 70 -2.34 -18.64 6.83
CA PRO A 70 -2.16 -19.49 5.66
C PRO A 70 -3.46 -20.03 5.07
N ALA A 71 -4.34 -20.60 5.88
CA ALA A 71 -5.62 -21.15 5.41
C ALA A 71 -6.52 -20.08 4.76
N VAL A 72 -6.58 -18.88 5.35
CA VAL A 72 -7.38 -17.76 4.81
C VAL A 72 -6.74 -17.22 3.52
N GLY A 73 -5.41 -17.12 3.48
CA GLY A 73 -4.66 -16.68 2.30
C GLY A 73 -4.77 -17.66 1.13
N GLU A 74 -4.79 -18.96 1.40
CA GLU A 74 -5.01 -19.99 0.39
C GLU A 74 -6.44 -19.94 -0.16
N ALA A 75 -7.45 -19.82 0.72
CA ALA A 75 -8.84 -19.66 0.31
C ALA A 75 -9.02 -18.40 -0.56
N PHE A 76 -8.47 -17.27 -0.13
CA PHE A 76 -8.47 -16.02 -0.89
C PHE A 76 -7.83 -16.20 -2.28
N THR A 77 -6.64 -16.76 -2.34
CA THR A 77 -5.89 -16.94 -3.59
C THR A 77 -6.62 -17.88 -4.55
N SER A 78 -7.17 -18.99 -4.03
CA SER A 78 -7.94 -19.94 -4.80
C SER A 78 -9.22 -19.34 -5.37
N ALA A 79 -10.00 -18.66 -4.52
CA ALA A 79 -11.23 -17.99 -4.92
C ALA A 79 -10.95 -16.89 -5.96
N TYR A 80 -9.96 -16.05 -5.73
CA TYR A 80 -9.59 -14.97 -6.65
C TYR A 80 -9.19 -15.50 -8.02
N ARG A 81 -8.33 -16.53 -8.10
CA ARG A 81 -7.94 -17.14 -9.38
C ARG A 81 -9.11 -17.74 -10.14
N ARG A 82 -10.11 -18.26 -9.45
CA ARG A 82 -11.32 -18.81 -10.07
C ARG A 82 -12.19 -17.73 -10.69
N VAL A 83 -12.35 -16.59 -10.01
CA VAL A 83 -13.20 -15.49 -10.49
C VAL A 83 -12.48 -14.57 -11.49
N VAL A 84 -11.13 -14.57 -11.49
CA VAL A 84 -10.29 -13.78 -12.40
C VAL A 84 -9.17 -14.66 -12.96
N PRO A 85 -9.49 -15.63 -13.85
CA PRO A 85 -8.49 -16.56 -14.39
C PRO A 85 -7.38 -15.87 -15.18
N ASP A 86 -7.71 -14.77 -15.86
CA ASP A 86 -6.80 -13.97 -16.69
C ASP A 86 -6.24 -12.75 -15.91
N ALA A 87 -6.11 -12.86 -14.59
CA ALA A 87 -5.59 -11.74 -13.78
C ALA A 87 -4.20 -11.33 -14.27
N PRO A 88 -3.98 -10.02 -14.57
CA PRO A 88 -2.68 -9.53 -15.05
C PRO A 88 -1.60 -9.55 -13.96
N VAL A 89 -2.00 -9.82 -12.73
CA VAL A 89 -1.12 -9.86 -11.56
C VAL A 89 -1.17 -11.24 -10.93
N THR A 90 -0.03 -11.89 -10.82
CA THR A 90 0.11 -13.11 -10.03
C THR A 90 0.07 -12.74 -8.55
N LEU A 91 -0.90 -13.27 -7.82
CA LEU A 91 -0.93 -13.11 -6.37
C LEU A 91 0.30 -13.78 -5.77
N PRO A 92 0.98 -13.11 -4.83
CA PRO A 92 2.07 -13.76 -4.10
C PRO A 92 1.51 -14.92 -3.28
N PRO A 93 2.33 -15.95 -3.04
CA PRO A 93 1.97 -16.99 -2.08
C PRO A 93 1.61 -16.37 -0.72
N PRO A 94 0.69 -16.98 0.04
CA PRO A 94 0.37 -16.55 1.40
C PRO A 94 1.63 -16.45 2.27
N GLY A 95 1.70 -15.43 3.14
CA GLY A 95 2.84 -15.19 4.03
C GLY A 95 4.03 -14.47 3.39
N GLN A 96 3.96 -14.06 2.12
CA GLN A 96 5.06 -13.37 1.44
C GLN A 96 4.87 -11.86 1.27
N ALA A 97 3.78 -11.28 1.74
CA ALA A 97 3.51 -9.85 1.58
C ALA A 97 4.59 -8.98 2.24
N MET A 98 5.09 -9.42 3.39
CA MET A 98 6.16 -8.73 4.13
C MET A 98 7.49 -8.71 3.38
N ASP A 99 7.85 -9.82 2.71
CA ASP A 99 9.10 -9.93 1.94
C ASP A 99 9.02 -9.12 0.64
N ILE A 100 7.85 -9.12 0.00
CA ILE A 100 7.61 -8.30 -1.20
C ILE A 100 7.72 -6.82 -0.85
N ALA A 101 7.11 -6.41 0.26
CA ALA A 101 7.23 -5.03 0.74
C ALA A 101 8.69 -4.67 1.04
N ALA A 102 9.47 -5.56 1.66
CA ALA A 102 10.88 -5.31 1.94
C ALA A 102 11.67 -5.03 0.65
N ARG A 103 11.51 -5.87 -0.38
CA ARG A 103 12.16 -5.67 -1.70
C ARG A 103 11.71 -4.38 -2.38
N LEU A 104 10.43 -4.01 -2.23
CA LEU A 104 9.91 -2.76 -2.78
C LEU A 104 10.56 -1.54 -2.10
N PHE A 105 10.71 -1.58 -0.79
CA PHE A 105 11.38 -0.52 -0.03
C PHE A 105 12.88 -0.43 -0.34
N ASP A 106 13.55 -1.55 -0.66
CA ASP A 106 14.93 -1.54 -1.16
C ASP A 106 15.04 -0.77 -2.48
N ARG A 107 14.10 -0.98 -3.40
CA ARG A 107 14.02 -0.22 -4.66
C ARG A 107 13.76 1.28 -4.42
N PHE A 108 12.91 1.62 -3.46
CA PHE A 108 12.65 3.02 -3.11
C PHE A 108 13.91 3.69 -2.54
N ALA A 109 14.60 3.02 -1.62
CA ALA A 109 15.86 3.53 -1.05
C ALA A 109 16.92 3.73 -2.14
N GLU A 110 17.05 2.79 -3.05
CA GLU A 110 17.97 2.91 -4.19
C GLU A 110 17.59 4.08 -5.11
N GLY A 111 16.30 4.27 -5.38
CA GLY A 111 15.80 5.41 -6.15
C GLY A 111 16.15 6.76 -5.50
N ILE A 112 16.04 6.86 -4.17
CA ILE A 112 16.41 8.05 -3.40
C ILE A 112 17.92 8.30 -3.50
N ARG A 113 18.77 7.28 -3.35
CA ARG A 113 20.23 7.40 -3.49
C ARG A 113 20.62 7.86 -4.89
N ARG A 114 20.03 7.26 -5.92
CA ARG A 114 20.31 7.61 -7.32
C ARG A 114 19.88 9.02 -7.70
N ALA A 115 18.86 9.56 -7.04
CA ALA A 115 18.47 10.96 -7.21
C ALA A 115 19.54 11.94 -6.70
N GLY A 116 20.44 11.53 -5.81
CA GLY A 116 21.64 12.26 -5.39
C GLY A 116 21.39 13.55 -4.61
N ALA A 117 20.15 13.78 -4.16
CA ALA A 117 19.72 15.02 -3.52
C ALA A 117 19.31 14.87 -2.05
N PHE A 118 19.45 13.68 -1.50
CA PHE A 118 19.12 13.33 -0.13
C PHE A 118 20.30 12.70 0.60
N GLY A 119 20.29 12.82 1.92
CA GLY A 119 21.12 11.98 2.78
C GLY A 119 20.69 10.52 2.70
N GLU A 120 21.43 9.64 3.41
CA GLU A 120 21.15 8.20 3.42
C GLU A 120 19.72 7.92 3.94
N PRO A 121 18.89 7.20 3.19
CA PRO A 121 17.54 6.87 3.61
C PRO A 121 17.53 5.98 4.86
N GLN A 122 16.76 6.37 5.86
CA GLN A 122 16.57 5.60 7.09
C GLN A 122 15.28 4.79 6.98
N ARG A 123 15.34 3.52 7.36
CA ARG A 123 14.16 2.63 7.39
C ARG A 123 13.74 2.38 8.83
N TRP A 124 12.47 2.63 9.13
CA TRP A 124 11.84 2.32 10.40
C TRP A 124 10.78 1.24 10.18
N ARG A 125 10.63 0.38 11.18
CA ARG A 125 9.71 -0.74 11.15
C ARG A 125 8.95 -0.81 12.46
N PHE A 126 7.63 -0.97 12.36
CA PHE A 126 6.73 -1.13 13.48
C PHE A 126 5.85 -2.35 13.22
N ASP A 127 6.02 -3.38 14.03
CA ASP A 127 5.25 -4.61 13.95
C ASP A 127 4.14 -4.58 15.01
N ARG A 128 2.98 -5.09 14.65
CA ARG A 128 1.88 -5.33 15.57
C ARG A 128 1.08 -6.55 15.11
N GLU A 129 0.32 -7.13 16.02
CA GLU A 129 -0.71 -8.11 15.72
C GLU A 129 -2.08 -7.49 15.98
N GLN A 130 -3.06 -7.91 15.20
CA GLN A 130 -4.45 -7.52 15.40
C GLN A 130 -5.35 -8.71 15.11
N THR A 131 -6.26 -8.98 16.03
CA THR A 131 -7.31 -9.96 15.83
C THR A 131 -8.50 -9.28 15.16
N HIS A 132 -9.00 -9.92 14.11
CA HIS A 132 -10.20 -9.53 13.40
C HIS A 132 -11.25 -10.62 13.54
N THR A 133 -12.47 -10.24 13.80
CA THR A 133 -13.62 -11.10 13.60
C THR A 133 -13.80 -11.37 12.11
N ARG A 134 -14.57 -12.40 11.78
CA ARG A 134 -14.95 -12.72 10.40
C ARG A 134 -15.48 -11.49 9.66
N ASP A 135 -16.45 -10.80 10.25
CA ASP A 135 -17.12 -9.66 9.58
C ASP A 135 -16.17 -8.48 9.39
N GLU A 136 -15.34 -8.14 10.40
CA GLU A 136 -14.32 -7.09 10.27
C GLU A 136 -13.33 -7.38 9.14
N LEU A 137 -12.88 -8.64 8.97
CA LEU A 137 -11.96 -8.98 7.90
C LEU A 137 -12.65 -8.97 6.54
N LEU A 138 -13.90 -9.43 6.45
CA LEU A 138 -14.69 -9.38 5.21
C LEU A 138 -15.03 -7.94 4.79
N ASP A 139 -15.16 -7.00 5.72
CA ASP A 139 -15.31 -5.57 5.44
C ASP A 139 -13.98 -4.91 5.01
N LEU A 140 -12.87 -5.36 5.55
CA LEU A 140 -11.54 -4.84 5.23
C LEU A 140 -11.10 -5.24 3.80
N LEU A 141 -11.25 -6.50 3.42
CA LEU A 141 -10.71 -7.05 2.18
C LEU A 141 -11.16 -6.30 0.91
N PRO A 142 -12.43 -5.89 0.74
CA PRO A 142 -12.89 -5.13 -0.42
C PRO A 142 -12.22 -3.77 -0.58
N THR A 143 -11.61 -3.23 0.50
CA THR A 143 -10.88 -1.97 0.44
C THR A 143 -9.47 -2.12 -0.16
N THR A 144 -8.99 -3.35 -0.30
CA THR A 144 -7.69 -3.65 -0.92
C THR A 144 -7.75 -3.51 -2.43
N GLY A 145 -6.66 -3.02 -3.03
CA GLY A 145 -6.63 -2.65 -4.46
C GLY A 145 -7.03 -3.76 -5.45
N LEU A 146 -6.86 -5.02 -5.09
CA LEU A 146 -7.21 -6.17 -5.93
C LEU A 146 -8.72 -6.36 -6.06
N LEU A 147 -9.47 -6.19 -4.97
CA LEU A 147 -10.90 -6.46 -4.92
C LEU A 147 -11.78 -5.27 -5.30
N THR A 148 -11.25 -4.04 -5.21
CA THR A 148 -12.01 -2.80 -5.47
C THR A 148 -12.61 -2.70 -6.88
N ARG A 149 -12.12 -3.48 -7.84
CA ARG A 149 -12.55 -3.46 -9.25
C ARG A 149 -13.39 -4.68 -9.64
N LEU A 150 -13.60 -5.62 -8.73
CA LEU A 150 -14.42 -6.80 -9.03
C LEU A 150 -15.90 -6.43 -9.15
N PRO A 151 -16.62 -7.06 -10.07
CA PRO A 151 -18.07 -7.07 -10.06
C PRO A 151 -18.61 -7.63 -8.75
N ALA A 152 -19.77 -7.14 -8.30
CA ALA A 152 -20.32 -7.47 -6.98
C ALA A 152 -20.53 -8.98 -6.75
N ASP A 153 -20.97 -9.69 -7.79
CA ASP A 153 -21.17 -11.14 -7.76
C ASP A 153 -19.86 -11.92 -7.57
N ARG A 154 -18.79 -11.50 -8.25
CA ARG A 154 -17.44 -12.10 -8.11
C ARG A 154 -16.83 -11.78 -6.76
N LEU A 155 -16.99 -10.55 -6.30
CA LEU A 155 -16.56 -10.15 -4.96
C LEU A 155 -17.25 -11.00 -3.89
N ALA A 156 -18.57 -11.18 -3.98
CA ALA A 156 -19.32 -12.00 -3.04
C ALA A 156 -18.81 -13.46 -3.00
N GLN A 157 -18.46 -14.05 -4.15
CA GLN A 157 -17.88 -15.39 -4.21
C GLN A 157 -16.55 -15.48 -3.45
N VAL A 158 -15.63 -14.52 -3.66
CA VAL A 158 -14.36 -14.49 -2.94
C VAL A 158 -14.59 -14.35 -1.43
N LEU A 159 -15.45 -13.41 -1.02
CA LEU A 159 -15.73 -13.17 0.40
C LEU A 159 -16.41 -14.37 1.07
N ALA A 160 -17.28 -15.10 0.38
CA ALA A 160 -17.91 -16.31 0.91
C ALA A 160 -16.89 -17.41 1.25
N GLU A 161 -15.93 -17.65 0.35
CA GLU A 161 -14.89 -18.66 0.59
C GLU A 161 -13.91 -18.24 1.69
N VAL A 162 -13.53 -16.97 1.72
CA VAL A 162 -12.70 -16.43 2.79
C VAL A 162 -13.44 -16.53 4.13
N GLY A 163 -14.73 -16.17 4.17
CA GLY A 163 -15.56 -16.29 5.37
C GLY A 163 -15.64 -17.73 5.88
N ALA A 164 -15.85 -18.71 4.98
CA ALA A 164 -15.86 -20.12 5.35
C ALA A 164 -14.51 -20.57 5.94
N ALA A 165 -13.38 -20.10 5.39
CA ALA A 165 -12.07 -20.41 5.95
C ALA A 165 -11.88 -19.81 7.34
N ILE A 166 -12.36 -18.59 7.59
CA ILE A 166 -12.32 -17.97 8.94
C ILE A 166 -13.20 -18.74 9.91
N ASP A 167 -14.39 -19.20 9.49
CA ASP A 167 -15.29 -19.98 10.33
C ASP A 167 -14.64 -21.30 10.81
N THR A 168 -13.81 -21.96 9.95
CA THR A 168 -13.04 -23.15 10.38
C THR A 168 -11.98 -22.85 11.45
N LEU A 169 -11.59 -21.59 11.60
CA LEU A 169 -10.62 -21.11 12.59
C LEU A 169 -11.29 -20.55 13.85
N GLY A 170 -12.62 -20.71 13.99
CA GLY A 170 -13.38 -20.25 15.15
C GLY A 170 -13.96 -18.84 15.02
N GLY A 171 -14.10 -18.33 13.79
CA GLY A 171 -14.79 -17.06 13.51
C GLY A 171 -13.97 -15.79 13.72
N ALA A 172 -12.69 -15.92 14.09
CA ALA A 172 -11.75 -14.82 14.21
C ALA A 172 -10.32 -15.25 13.84
N VAL A 173 -9.50 -14.31 13.39
CA VAL A 173 -8.11 -14.55 13.03
C VAL A 173 -7.20 -13.44 13.52
N THR A 174 -6.03 -13.81 14.02
CA THR A 174 -4.98 -12.85 14.37
C THR A 174 -4.02 -12.71 13.19
N MET A 175 -3.80 -11.49 12.77
CA MET A 175 -2.97 -11.15 11.62
C MET A 175 -1.77 -10.31 12.04
N PRO A 176 -0.56 -10.64 11.54
CA PRO A 176 0.59 -9.76 11.69
C PRO A 176 0.47 -8.57 10.74
N TYR A 177 0.74 -7.40 11.27
CA TYR A 177 0.85 -6.14 10.56
C TYR A 177 2.24 -5.56 10.69
N ARG A 178 2.72 -4.97 9.62
CA ARG A 178 3.99 -4.21 9.61
C ARG A 178 3.78 -2.87 8.95
N THR A 179 4.10 -1.80 9.68
CA THR A 179 4.29 -0.48 9.07
C THR A 179 5.77 -0.29 8.81
N VAL A 180 6.11 -0.03 7.57
CA VAL A 180 7.47 0.35 7.16
C VAL A 180 7.46 1.82 6.76
N ALA A 181 8.40 2.59 7.28
CA ALA A 181 8.65 3.95 6.86
C ALA A 181 10.07 4.07 6.30
N LEU A 182 10.22 4.77 5.19
CA LEU A 182 11.50 5.16 4.61
C LEU A 182 11.58 6.68 4.62
N VAL A 183 12.56 7.23 5.31
CA VAL A 183 12.70 8.67 5.51
C VAL A 183 14.07 9.12 5.04
N ALA A 184 14.11 10.18 4.24
CA ALA A 184 15.34 10.79 3.79
C ALA A 184 15.25 12.32 3.91
N LYS A 185 16.35 12.95 4.35
CA LYS A 185 16.46 14.40 4.50
C LYS A 185 17.15 15.00 3.27
N ARG A 186 16.57 16.04 2.71
CA ARG A 186 17.17 16.84 1.65
C ARG A 186 18.32 17.68 2.14
#